data_8fb4a4381542fbdafa67f00cbe89dad3
#
_entry.id   8fb4a4381542fbdafa67f00cbe89dad3
#
_cell.length_a   1.000
_cell.length_b   1.000
_cell.length_c   1.000
_cell.angle_alpha   90.00
_cell.angle_beta   90.00
_cell.angle_gamma   90.00
#
_symmetry.space_group_name_H-M   'P 1'
#
loop_
_entity.id
_entity.type
_entity.pdbx_description
1 polymer ?
#
loop_
_entity_poly.entity_id
_entity_poly.type
_entity_poly.pdbx_seq_one_letter_code
_entity_poly.pdbx_strand_id
1 'polypeptide(L)'
;NDIYNDTMKLFDFGFGSFHEVVINSNTTYTLNDRLYSNTDPIQFYIHNEQSHTTKIKEGGKLLIVNNLGETIKELQIQDVTPKPTMQNIEVSMSSIEPALYNEETPNNNIIASLLIVIFISILFFSRVR
;
A
#
# COMPACT_ATOMS: atom_id res chain seq x y z
N ASN A 1 39.49 40.67 16.36
CA ASN A 1 38.36 40.72 15.38
C ASN A 1 38.16 39.41 14.63
N ASP A 2 39.10 38.46 14.70
CA ASP A 2 39.01 37.21 13.95
C ASP A 2 37.92 36.27 14.51
N ILE A 3 37.72 36.24 15.82
CA ILE A 3 36.68 35.43 16.47
C ILE A 3 35.26 35.80 15.98
N TYR A 4 35.00 37.07 15.81
CA TYR A 4 33.69 37.54 15.32
C TYR A 4 33.46 37.12 13.87
N ASN A 5 34.48 37.26 13.01
CA ASN A 5 34.41 36.86 11.61
C ASN A 5 34.26 35.34 11.48
N ASP A 6 34.93 34.57 12.31
CA ASP A 6 34.79 33.10 12.29
C ASP A 6 33.42 32.65 12.80
N THR A 7 32.87 33.33 13.79
CA THR A 7 31.51 33.12 14.28
C THR A 7 30.48 33.40 13.19
N MET A 8 30.61 34.53 12.47
CA MET A 8 29.70 34.84 11.34
C MET A 8 29.78 33.81 10.24
N LYS A 9 30.96 33.33 9.87
CA LYS A 9 31.12 32.25 8.86
C LYS A 9 30.47 30.96 9.30
N LEU A 10 30.56 30.60 10.59
CA LEU A 10 29.90 29.43 11.15
C LEU A 10 28.37 29.55 11.07
N PHE A 11 27.82 30.72 11.36
CA PHE A 11 26.39 30.99 11.24
C PHE A 11 25.95 30.93 9.78
N ASP A 12 26.66 31.56 8.86
CA ASP A 12 26.36 31.52 7.42
C ASP A 12 26.41 30.07 6.89
N PHE A 13 27.39 29.29 7.30
CA PHE A 13 27.47 27.88 6.99
C PHE A 13 26.30 27.10 7.57
N GLY A 14 25.99 27.28 8.86
CA GLY A 14 24.92 26.53 9.53
C GLY A 14 23.55 26.87 8.97
N PHE A 15 23.25 28.13 8.70
CA PHE A 15 21.93 28.53 8.18
C PHE A 15 21.83 28.48 6.66
N GLY A 16 22.93 28.67 5.93
CA GLY A 16 22.94 28.68 4.46
C GLY A 16 23.11 27.30 3.83
N SER A 17 23.66 26.33 4.56
CA SER A 17 23.97 24.98 4.02
C SER A 17 22.88 23.95 4.20
N PHE A 18 21.86 24.26 4.99
CA PHE A 18 20.76 23.32 5.30
C PHE A 18 19.41 23.93 4.94
N HIS A 19 18.50 23.10 4.51
CA HIS A 19 17.09 23.46 4.33
C HIS A 19 16.18 22.51 5.11
N GLU A 20 15.04 23.03 5.48
CA GLU A 20 14.00 22.24 6.14
C GLU A 20 13.22 21.42 5.12
N VAL A 21 12.98 20.17 5.45
CA VAL A 21 12.07 19.28 4.73
C VAL A 21 10.90 18.96 5.63
N VAL A 22 9.70 19.07 5.09
CA VAL A 22 8.45 18.73 5.78
C VAL A 22 7.72 17.64 5.02
N ILE A 23 7.52 16.50 5.65
CA ILE A 23 6.58 15.49 5.18
C ILE A 23 5.24 15.77 5.86
N ASN A 24 4.21 16.01 5.06
CA ASN A 24 2.89 16.38 5.58
C ASN A 24 2.30 15.28 6.46
N SER A 25 1.44 15.66 7.40
CA SER A 25 0.61 14.73 8.16
C SER A 25 -0.28 13.90 7.20
N ASN A 26 -0.66 12.70 7.64
CA ASN A 26 -1.47 11.75 6.86
C ASN A 26 -0.84 11.30 5.54
N THR A 27 0.48 11.43 5.39
CA THR A 27 1.19 10.79 4.28
C THR A 27 1.16 9.28 4.48
N THR A 28 0.77 8.55 3.43
CA THR A 28 0.57 7.11 3.49
C THR A 28 1.74 6.34 2.86
N TYR A 29 2.04 5.19 3.44
CA TYR A 29 3.10 4.28 3.02
C TYR A 29 2.55 2.86 2.99
N THR A 30 2.88 2.07 1.97
CA THR A 30 2.42 0.69 1.84
C THR A 30 3.58 -0.28 2.02
N LEU A 31 3.38 -1.31 2.84
CA LEU A 31 4.31 -2.44 3.02
C LEU A 31 3.52 -3.73 3.24
N ASN A 32 3.73 -4.76 2.42
CA ASN A 32 3.11 -6.08 2.55
C ASN A 32 1.57 -5.99 2.71
N ASP A 33 0.90 -5.25 1.80
CA ASP A 33 -0.55 -5.00 1.80
C ASP A 33 -1.10 -4.29 3.04
N ARG A 34 -0.22 -3.77 3.88
CA ARG A 34 -0.59 -2.90 5.01
C ARG A 34 -0.36 -1.44 4.65
N LEU A 35 -1.27 -0.61 5.12
CA LEU A 35 -1.22 0.83 4.95
C LEU A 35 -0.81 1.48 6.27
N TYR A 36 0.22 2.30 6.23
CA TYR A 36 0.72 3.04 7.37
C TYR A 36 0.61 4.53 7.11
N SER A 37 0.44 5.32 8.17
CA SER A 37 0.37 6.78 8.06
C SER A 37 1.03 7.47 9.24
N ASN A 38 1.64 8.63 8.98
CA ASN A 38 2.08 9.53 10.05
C ASN A 38 0.92 10.45 10.46
N THR A 39 0.69 10.57 11.76
CA THR A 39 -0.34 11.44 12.32
C THR A 39 0.07 12.93 12.23
N ASP A 40 1.32 13.19 12.56
CA ASP A 40 1.86 14.54 12.62
C ASP A 40 2.82 14.80 11.46
N PRO A 41 3.04 16.07 11.07
CA PRO A 41 4.05 16.39 10.08
C PRO A 41 5.44 16.03 10.61
N ILE A 42 6.29 15.50 9.73
CA ILE A 42 7.65 15.10 10.07
C ILE A 42 8.59 16.17 9.53
N GLN A 43 9.26 16.89 10.42
CA GLN A 43 10.21 17.94 10.07
C GLN A 43 11.64 17.46 10.35
N PHE A 44 12.54 17.77 9.44
CA PHE A 44 13.97 17.52 9.59
C PHE A 44 14.76 18.45 8.67
N TYR A 45 16.06 18.61 8.98
CA TYR A 45 16.97 19.42 8.18
C TYR A 45 17.92 18.52 7.40
N ILE A 46 18.22 18.90 6.18
CA ILE A 46 19.15 18.18 5.30
C ILE A 46 20.07 19.18 4.61
N HIS A 47 21.31 18.78 4.36
CA HIS A 47 22.25 19.61 3.61
C HIS A 47 21.73 19.87 2.18
N ASN A 48 21.97 21.09 1.67
CA ASN A 48 21.42 21.52 0.38
C ASN A 48 21.83 20.63 -0.80
N GLU A 49 22.98 19.97 -0.71
CA GLU A 49 23.49 19.04 -1.75
C GLU A 49 22.98 17.60 -1.56
N GLN A 50 22.24 17.31 -0.51
CA GLN A 50 21.73 15.98 -0.22
C GLN A 50 20.25 15.87 -0.62
N SER A 51 19.87 14.68 -1.02
CA SER A 51 18.49 14.28 -1.18
C SER A 51 18.10 13.23 -0.13
N HIS A 52 16.81 13.01 0.05
CA HIS A 52 16.31 12.02 0.98
C HIS A 52 15.36 11.06 0.32
N THR A 53 15.24 9.88 0.91
CA THR A 53 14.22 8.87 0.58
C THR A 53 13.60 8.34 1.86
N THR A 54 12.35 7.92 1.78
CA THR A 54 11.65 7.28 2.88
C THR A 54 11.58 5.78 2.65
N LYS A 55 11.83 4.99 3.68
CA LYS A 55 11.73 3.53 3.68
C LYS A 55 10.89 3.10 4.87
N ILE A 56 9.91 2.24 4.62
CA ILE A 56 9.14 1.64 5.69
C ILE A 56 9.64 0.22 5.96
N LYS A 57 9.75 -0.14 7.25
CA LYS A 57 10.06 -1.48 7.73
C LYS A 57 8.85 -2.09 8.43
N GLU A 58 8.92 -3.39 8.64
CA GLU A 58 7.91 -4.13 9.40
C GLU A 58 7.63 -3.49 10.75
N GLY A 59 6.36 -3.56 11.17
CA GLY A 59 5.90 -2.93 12.40
C GLY A 59 5.65 -1.42 12.28
N GLY A 60 5.68 -0.81 11.06
CA GLY A 60 5.39 0.60 10.87
C GLY A 60 6.55 1.53 11.23
N LYS A 61 7.79 1.05 11.16
CA LYS A 61 8.99 1.86 11.39
C LYS A 61 9.37 2.60 10.12
N LEU A 62 9.22 3.93 10.10
CA LEU A 62 9.62 4.79 8.98
C LEU A 62 11.05 5.28 9.18
N LEU A 63 11.89 5.06 8.17
CA LEU A 63 13.26 5.54 8.08
C LEU A 63 13.35 6.61 7.01
N ILE A 64 13.94 7.73 7.35
CA ILE A 64 14.34 8.78 6.41
C ILE A 64 15.85 8.65 6.24
N VAL A 65 16.29 8.38 5.01
CA VAL A 65 17.70 8.18 4.70
C VAL A 65 18.16 9.18 3.65
N ASN A 66 19.42 9.63 3.76
CA ASN A 66 20.00 10.50 2.74
C ASN A 66 20.52 9.69 1.53
N ASN A 67 21.00 10.39 0.51
CA ASN A 67 21.59 9.78 -0.69
C ASN A 67 22.89 9.00 -0.42
N LEU A 68 23.51 9.14 0.75
CA LEU A 68 24.66 8.36 1.20
C LEU A 68 24.24 7.07 1.92
N GLY A 69 22.93 6.85 2.14
CA GLY A 69 22.40 5.70 2.86
C GLY A 69 22.39 5.83 4.38
N GLU A 70 22.72 7.02 4.91
CA GLU A 70 22.71 7.29 6.34
C GLU A 70 21.29 7.61 6.82
N THR A 71 20.92 7.10 7.98
CA THR A 71 19.60 7.37 8.57
C THR A 71 19.60 8.75 9.22
N ILE A 72 18.81 9.66 8.65
CA ILE A 72 18.60 11.01 9.18
C ILE A 72 17.63 10.97 10.35
N LYS A 73 16.52 10.23 10.19
CA LYS A 73 15.45 10.14 11.18
C LYS A 73 14.78 8.79 11.14
N GLU A 74 14.39 8.28 12.30
CA GLU A 74 13.62 7.06 12.48
C GLU A 74 12.44 7.36 13.39
N LEU A 75 11.24 6.90 13.01
CA LEU A 75 10.03 7.12 13.79
C LEU A 75 9.04 5.96 13.58
N GLN A 76 8.15 5.80 14.56
CA GLN A 76 7.05 4.85 14.50
C GLN A 76 5.83 5.55 13.91
N ILE A 77 5.21 4.95 12.88
CA ILE A 77 3.97 5.42 12.28
C ILE A 77 2.84 4.41 12.47
N GLN A 78 1.60 4.85 12.34
CA GLN A 78 0.43 4.06 12.66
C GLN A 78 0.03 3.14 11.49
N ASP A 79 -0.39 1.91 11.81
CA ASP A 79 -1.09 1.02 10.89
C ASP A 79 -2.54 1.50 10.73
N VAL A 80 -2.87 1.97 9.55
CA VAL A 80 -4.20 2.46 9.17
C VAL A 80 -4.88 1.52 8.16
N THR A 81 -4.40 0.29 8.06
CA THR A 81 -4.99 -0.72 7.18
C THR A 81 -6.47 -0.91 7.54
N PRO A 82 -7.39 -0.76 6.57
CA PRO A 82 -8.81 -1.00 6.83
C PRO A 82 -9.02 -2.42 7.32
N LYS A 83 -9.56 -2.56 8.53
CA LYS A 83 -9.99 -3.88 9.01
C LYS A 83 -11.28 -4.25 8.28
N PRO A 84 -11.40 -5.47 7.72
CA PRO A 84 -12.66 -5.91 7.16
C PRO A 84 -13.72 -5.85 8.26
N THR A 85 -14.61 -4.89 8.16
CA THR A 85 -15.81 -4.84 9.00
C THR A 85 -16.69 -5.97 8.53
N MET A 86 -16.77 -7.08 9.27
CA MET A 86 -17.86 -8.01 9.12
C MET A 86 -19.13 -7.24 9.52
N GLN A 87 -19.81 -6.67 8.53
CA GLN A 87 -21.19 -6.28 8.72
C GLN A 87 -21.92 -7.59 9.03
N ASN A 88 -22.32 -7.77 10.28
CA ASN A 88 -23.40 -8.69 10.59
C ASN A 88 -24.59 -8.20 9.77
N ILE A 89 -24.79 -8.81 8.61
CA ILE A 89 -26.05 -8.72 7.93
C ILE A 89 -26.99 -9.51 8.84
N GLU A 90 -27.60 -8.85 9.82
CA GLU A 90 -28.84 -9.32 10.38
C GLU A 90 -29.83 -9.35 9.22
N VAL A 91 -29.88 -10.49 8.56
CA VAL A 91 -30.99 -10.82 7.67
C VAL A 91 -32.21 -10.83 8.56
N SER A 92 -32.89 -9.67 8.62
CA SER A 92 -34.24 -9.59 9.18
C SER A 92 -35.08 -10.62 8.43
N MET A 93 -35.26 -11.77 9.02
CA MET A 93 -36.20 -12.79 8.56
C MET A 93 -37.62 -12.30 8.86
N SER A 94 -38.04 -11.20 8.25
CA SER A 94 -39.45 -10.84 8.21
C SER A 94 -39.98 -11.20 6.83
N SER A 95 -40.80 -12.27 6.83
CA SER A 95 -41.68 -12.69 5.73
C SER A 95 -41.00 -13.01 4.38
N ILE A 96 -40.37 -14.18 4.31
CA ILE A 96 -40.27 -14.87 3.02
C ILE A 96 -41.54 -15.71 2.94
N GLU A 97 -42.55 -15.19 2.25
CA GLU A 97 -43.59 -16.01 1.65
C GLU A 97 -42.91 -17.08 0.77
N PRO A 98 -43.26 -18.37 0.86
CA PRO A 98 -42.65 -19.35 0.01
C PRO A 98 -43.09 -19.11 -1.44
N ALA A 99 -42.28 -18.35 -2.20
CA ALA A 99 -42.38 -18.34 -3.63
C ALA A 99 -42.17 -19.78 -4.11
N LEU A 100 -43.18 -20.30 -4.77
CA LEU A 100 -43.14 -21.59 -5.44
C LEU A 100 -41.82 -21.75 -6.22
N TYR A 101 -41.00 -22.67 -5.75
CA TYR A 101 -39.77 -23.07 -6.41
C TYR A 101 -40.18 -23.82 -7.69
N ASN A 102 -40.17 -23.13 -8.82
CA ASN A 102 -40.17 -23.80 -10.11
C ASN A 102 -38.80 -24.45 -10.26
N GLU A 103 -38.71 -25.74 -10.09
CA GLU A 103 -37.59 -26.55 -10.52
C GLU A 103 -37.42 -26.37 -12.04
N GLU A 104 -36.57 -25.41 -12.44
CA GLU A 104 -36.02 -25.43 -13.78
C GLU A 104 -35.08 -26.64 -13.88
N THR A 105 -35.55 -27.66 -14.53
CA THR A 105 -34.73 -28.83 -14.90
C THR A 105 -33.52 -28.34 -15.69
N PRO A 106 -32.28 -28.75 -15.32
CA PRO A 106 -31.09 -28.34 -16.02
C PRO A 106 -31.21 -28.68 -17.50
N ASN A 107 -31.06 -27.67 -18.34
CA ASN A 107 -31.16 -27.81 -19.79
C ASN A 107 -30.09 -28.79 -20.30
N ASN A 108 -30.45 -30.05 -20.48
CA ASN A 108 -29.58 -31.14 -20.91
C ASN A 108 -28.86 -30.86 -22.24
N ASN A 109 -29.29 -29.84 -22.98
CA ASN A 109 -28.65 -29.44 -24.23
C ASN A 109 -27.29 -28.74 -24.03
N ILE A 110 -27.07 -28.10 -22.88
CA ILE A 110 -25.79 -27.44 -22.58
C ILE A 110 -24.72 -28.48 -22.23
N ILE A 111 -25.11 -29.51 -21.48
CA ILE A 111 -24.19 -30.59 -21.10
C ILE A 111 -23.83 -31.44 -22.34
N ALA A 112 -24.77 -31.69 -23.23
CA ALA A 112 -24.52 -32.43 -24.48
C ALA A 112 -23.56 -31.67 -25.41
N SER A 113 -23.69 -30.34 -25.53
CA SER A 113 -22.82 -29.53 -26.37
C SER A 113 -21.38 -29.49 -25.86
N LEU A 114 -21.18 -29.46 -24.53
CA LEU A 114 -19.86 -29.45 -23.90
C LEU A 114 -19.12 -30.79 -24.14
N LEU A 115 -19.83 -31.92 -24.05
CA LEU A 115 -19.28 -33.26 -24.31
C LEU A 115 -18.84 -33.43 -25.77
N ILE A 116 -19.58 -32.87 -26.72
CA ILE A 116 -19.25 -32.94 -28.17
C ILE A 116 -17.95 -32.18 -28.44
N VAL A 117 -17.75 -30.98 -27.84
CA VAL A 117 -16.51 -30.19 -28.03
C VAL A 117 -15.30 -30.94 -27.47
N ILE A 118 -15.42 -31.58 -26.32
CA ILE A 118 -14.33 -32.36 -25.71
C ILE A 118 -13.99 -33.56 -26.60
N PHE A 119 -15.00 -34.25 -27.15
CA PHE A 119 -14.78 -35.44 -28.00
C PHE A 119 -14.10 -35.09 -29.32
N ILE A 120 -14.47 -33.97 -29.94
CA ILE A 120 -13.79 -33.46 -31.16
C ILE A 120 -12.33 -33.08 -30.88
N SER A 121 -12.04 -32.48 -29.73
CA SER A 121 -10.68 -32.15 -29.35
C SER A 121 -9.78 -33.35 -29.17
N ILE A 122 -10.30 -34.43 -28.58
CA ILE A 122 -9.57 -35.70 -28.39
C ILE A 122 -9.26 -36.35 -29.74
N LEU A 123 -10.23 -36.38 -30.66
CA LEU A 123 -10.05 -36.95 -32.01
C LEU A 123 -9.01 -36.16 -32.84
N PHE A 124 -8.99 -34.86 -32.69
CA PHE A 124 -8.00 -34.02 -33.38
C PHE A 124 -6.58 -34.25 -32.87
N PHE A 125 -6.41 -34.43 -31.56
CA PHE A 125 -5.10 -34.67 -30.95
C PHE A 125 -4.55 -36.07 -31.24
N SER A 126 -5.44 -37.08 -31.44
CA SER A 126 -5.04 -38.46 -31.79
C SER A 126 -4.58 -38.63 -33.25
N ARG A 127 -4.86 -37.63 -34.10
CA ARG A 127 -4.54 -37.70 -35.56
C ARG A 127 -3.23 -36.97 -35.92
N VAL A 128 -2.60 -36.26 -34.97
CA VAL A 128 -1.38 -35.50 -35.16
C VAL A 128 -0.14 -36.25 -34.63
N ARG A 129 -0.27 -37.53 -34.31
CA ARG A 129 0.84 -38.35 -33.82
C ARG A 129 1.22 -39.39 -34.82
#